data_7d892b7d9140b54558ada094ffaaf53c
#
_entry.id   7d892b7d9140b54558ada094ffaaf53c
#
_cell.length_a   1.000
_cell.length_b   1.000
_cell.length_c   1.000
_cell.angle_alpha   90.00
_cell.angle_beta   90.00
_cell.angle_gamma   90.00
#
_symmetry.space_group_name_H-M   'P 1'
#
loop_
_entity.id
_entity.type
_entity.pdbx_description
1 polymer ?
#
loop_
_entity_poly.entity_id
_entity_poly.type
_entity_poly.pdbx_seq_one_letter_code
_entity_poly.pdbx_strand_id
1 'polypeptide(L)'
;MAFAVVAALWIPASWAQSAEATAPCRVPGVAHEVRCGVVHRPLDPAQPGGPAIDIHFVVVPAVARRRLPDPVFLLAGGPGQSAIALAPAVLPLFARLNNRRDIVFVDQRGTGRSTPLECDDRRHASLSEPAGIDAQVAQLRACLTRLAATAPLRAADDLRFFTTTIAMQDLDAVRARLGAERINLVGASYGTRAALEYARLFPQRLRRSVLDGVAPPDMVLPVSGGIDTQAALDAMLVDCERSPVCQRSHPMLRADWQSLLASLPKPVSALHPLTGQREHFTLDAERVLAAVRGPLYAPSLAAGLPQAIGEAARGRYEPLLGLAEALASRRGGTVAMGMHLSVLCAEDGPRLERDLPTGSSGAGGASTPAPFIDLAGQLYRRACAFWPRGSVPEAFYVVPPAASATLLLSGGLDPATPPRHADRVARALGAQARQVTVANAGHGLMGIGCVRDLMFRFIDAADDAHALGIDATCVAQVPRPPAFEPMKGLPPALPKPSASRAEEDAR
;
A
#
# COMPACT_ATOMS: atom_id res chain seq x y z
N MET A 1 -36.37 -50.98 -42.62
CA MET A 1 -36.50 -50.07 -41.49
C MET A 1 -35.10 -49.72 -40.97
N ALA A 2 -34.59 -48.57 -41.30
CA ALA A 2 -33.25 -48.12 -40.87
C ALA A 2 -33.44 -47.12 -39.68
N PHE A 3 -32.89 -47.46 -38.52
CA PHE A 3 -32.88 -46.56 -37.37
C PHE A 3 -31.65 -45.65 -37.48
N ALA A 4 -31.92 -44.35 -37.58
CA ALA A 4 -30.87 -43.30 -37.46
C ALA A 4 -30.66 -43.00 -35.97
N VAL A 5 -29.46 -43.27 -35.47
CA VAL A 5 -29.02 -42.89 -34.13
C VAL A 5 -28.49 -41.45 -34.21
N VAL A 6 -29.23 -40.50 -33.61
CA VAL A 6 -28.80 -39.12 -33.43
C VAL A 6 -27.88 -39.06 -32.19
N ALA A 7 -26.60 -38.93 -32.39
CA ALA A 7 -25.64 -38.67 -31.30
C ALA A 7 -25.74 -37.18 -30.87
N ALA A 8 -26.38 -36.93 -29.71
CA ALA A 8 -26.35 -35.59 -29.08
C ALA A 8 -24.96 -35.28 -28.53
N LEU A 9 -24.27 -34.37 -29.16
CA LEU A 9 -23.00 -33.81 -28.65
C LEU A 9 -23.29 -32.96 -27.41
N TRP A 10 -22.99 -33.53 -26.26
CA TRP A 10 -22.95 -32.77 -25.01
C TRP A 10 -21.75 -31.81 -25.04
N ILE A 11 -21.99 -30.54 -25.30
CA ILE A 11 -21.00 -29.45 -25.09
C ILE A 11 -21.04 -29.14 -23.59
N PRO A 12 -19.93 -29.27 -22.85
CA PRO A 12 -19.95 -28.95 -21.43
C PRO A 12 -20.24 -27.44 -21.21
N ALA A 13 -21.29 -27.18 -20.46
CA ALA A 13 -21.86 -25.84 -20.18
C ALA A 13 -20.87 -24.85 -19.50
N SER A 14 -19.68 -25.30 -19.12
CA SER A 14 -18.67 -24.47 -18.42
C SER A 14 -18.02 -23.36 -19.27
N TRP A 15 -18.13 -23.43 -20.60
CA TRP A 15 -17.48 -22.46 -21.50
C TRP A 15 -18.39 -21.28 -21.88
N ALA A 16 -19.69 -21.41 -21.74
CA ALA A 16 -20.65 -20.35 -22.07
C ALA A 16 -20.78 -19.30 -20.94
N GLN A 17 -20.62 -19.70 -19.68
CA GLN A 17 -20.78 -18.79 -18.54
C GLN A 17 -19.67 -17.75 -18.39
N SER A 18 -18.43 -18.00 -18.87
CA SER A 18 -17.34 -17.04 -18.75
C SER A 18 -17.48 -15.84 -19.72
N ALA A 19 -18.14 -16.01 -20.85
CA ALA A 19 -18.34 -14.92 -21.82
C ALA A 19 -19.37 -13.88 -21.32
N GLU A 20 -20.35 -14.30 -20.54
CA GLU A 20 -21.38 -13.42 -19.95
C GLU A 20 -20.93 -12.74 -18.64
N ALA A 21 -19.87 -13.26 -18.01
CA ALA A 21 -19.36 -12.74 -16.72
C ALA A 21 -18.72 -11.34 -16.83
N THR A 22 -18.22 -11.00 -18.03
CA THR A 22 -17.44 -9.76 -18.26
C THR A 22 -17.71 -9.20 -19.66
N ALA A 23 -17.58 -7.87 -19.83
CA ALA A 23 -17.68 -7.16 -21.11
C ALA A 23 -16.35 -6.49 -21.47
N PRO A 24 -16.05 -6.28 -22.78
CA PRO A 24 -14.90 -5.51 -23.20
C PRO A 24 -14.94 -4.09 -22.62
N CYS A 25 -13.79 -3.60 -22.17
CA CYS A 25 -13.67 -2.25 -21.60
C CYS A 25 -12.23 -1.74 -21.67
N ARG A 26 -12.03 -0.45 -21.33
CA ARG A 26 -10.71 0.16 -21.22
C ARG A 26 -10.48 0.68 -19.81
N VAL A 27 -9.26 0.48 -19.32
CA VAL A 27 -8.78 1.03 -18.05
C VAL A 27 -7.75 2.12 -18.40
N PRO A 28 -7.87 3.34 -17.85
CA PRO A 28 -6.89 4.40 -18.07
C PRO A 28 -5.47 3.93 -17.80
N GLY A 29 -4.53 4.21 -18.70
CA GLY A 29 -3.13 3.80 -18.59
C GLY A 29 -2.83 2.33 -18.96
N VAL A 30 -3.83 1.51 -19.25
CA VAL A 30 -3.64 0.16 -19.82
C VAL A 30 -3.79 0.22 -21.33
N ALA A 31 -2.74 -0.19 -22.06
CA ALA A 31 -2.67 -0.02 -23.53
C ALA A 31 -3.69 -0.85 -24.30
N HIS A 32 -4.07 -2.03 -23.77
CA HIS A 32 -4.95 -2.97 -24.47
C HIS A 32 -6.37 -2.90 -23.90
N GLU A 33 -7.31 -3.38 -24.71
CA GLU A 33 -8.66 -3.68 -24.24
C GLU A 33 -8.60 -4.82 -23.21
N VAL A 34 -9.35 -4.67 -22.13
CA VAL A 34 -9.48 -5.64 -21.05
C VAL A 34 -10.96 -6.01 -20.90
N ARG A 35 -11.28 -6.81 -19.91
CA ARG A 35 -12.67 -7.21 -19.64
C ARG A 35 -13.08 -6.76 -18.25
N CYS A 36 -14.14 -5.96 -18.17
CA CYS A 36 -14.71 -5.49 -16.91
C CYS A 36 -15.90 -6.37 -16.50
N GLY A 37 -16.04 -6.58 -15.19
CA GLY A 37 -17.17 -7.25 -14.61
C GLY A 37 -17.60 -6.64 -13.29
N VAL A 38 -18.79 -7.01 -12.86
CA VAL A 38 -19.38 -6.58 -11.59
C VAL A 38 -20.01 -7.80 -10.91
N VAL A 39 -19.86 -7.87 -9.60
CA VAL A 39 -20.59 -8.82 -8.75
C VAL A 39 -21.39 -8.02 -7.72
N HIS A 40 -22.71 -8.22 -7.70
CA HIS A 40 -23.58 -7.63 -6.70
C HIS A 40 -23.43 -8.39 -5.37
N ARG A 41 -23.11 -7.68 -4.31
CA ARG A 41 -22.89 -8.24 -2.98
C ARG A 41 -23.75 -7.54 -1.95
N PRO A 42 -24.34 -8.26 -0.98
CA PRO A 42 -25.02 -7.58 0.11
C PRO A 42 -24.01 -6.72 0.89
N LEU A 43 -24.42 -5.54 1.31
CA LEU A 43 -23.64 -4.69 2.19
C LEU A 43 -23.36 -5.43 3.50
N ASP A 44 -24.41 -5.93 4.13
CA ASP A 44 -24.36 -6.85 5.28
C ASP A 44 -24.52 -8.31 4.81
N PRO A 45 -23.49 -9.15 4.89
CA PRO A 45 -23.61 -10.56 4.51
C PRO A 45 -24.69 -11.36 5.29
N ALA A 46 -25.03 -10.90 6.49
CA ALA A 46 -26.08 -11.52 7.29
C ALA A 46 -27.50 -11.17 6.81
N GLN A 47 -27.62 -10.16 5.93
CA GLN A 47 -28.89 -9.69 5.36
C GLN A 47 -28.85 -9.71 3.83
N PRO A 48 -28.91 -10.89 3.17
CA PRO A 48 -28.80 -11.02 1.72
C PRO A 48 -29.84 -10.23 0.91
N GLY A 49 -31.00 -9.97 1.48
CA GLY A 49 -32.09 -9.16 0.90
C GLY A 49 -32.00 -7.66 1.24
N GLY A 50 -30.99 -7.24 1.95
CA GLY A 50 -30.73 -5.84 2.35
C GLY A 50 -30.10 -5.00 1.23
N PRO A 51 -29.52 -3.84 1.58
CA PRO A 51 -28.74 -3.02 0.64
C PRO A 51 -27.62 -3.81 0.00
N ALA A 52 -27.43 -3.62 -1.30
CA ALA A 52 -26.35 -4.24 -2.06
C ALA A 52 -25.34 -3.21 -2.55
N ILE A 53 -24.12 -3.66 -2.74
CA ILE A 53 -23.01 -2.90 -3.33
C ILE A 53 -22.48 -3.67 -4.55
N ASP A 54 -21.88 -2.92 -5.46
CA ASP A 54 -21.22 -3.45 -6.64
C ASP A 54 -19.73 -3.63 -6.39
N ILE A 55 -19.24 -4.84 -6.59
CA ILE A 55 -17.82 -5.16 -6.57
C ILE A 55 -17.31 -5.20 -8.01
N HIS A 56 -16.54 -4.19 -8.38
CA HIS A 56 -15.96 -4.04 -9.71
C HIS A 56 -14.66 -4.81 -9.83
N PHE A 57 -14.46 -5.47 -10.95
CA PHE A 57 -13.21 -6.15 -11.26
C PHE A 57 -12.86 -6.04 -12.74
N VAL A 58 -11.58 -6.21 -13.02
CA VAL A 58 -11.01 -6.19 -14.37
C VAL A 58 -10.20 -7.45 -14.57
N VAL A 59 -10.41 -8.10 -15.70
CA VAL A 59 -9.62 -9.24 -16.16
C VAL A 59 -8.78 -8.80 -17.35
N VAL A 60 -7.46 -8.95 -17.24
CA VAL A 60 -6.53 -8.87 -18.35
C VAL A 60 -6.35 -10.28 -18.90
N PRO A 61 -6.90 -10.62 -20.05
CA PRO A 61 -6.85 -11.97 -20.57
C PRO A 61 -5.41 -12.44 -20.81
N ALA A 62 -5.18 -13.74 -20.63
CA ALA A 62 -3.93 -14.37 -21.02
C ALA A 62 -3.67 -14.17 -22.52
N VAL A 63 -2.41 -13.89 -22.88
CA VAL A 63 -1.99 -13.69 -24.28
C VAL A 63 -2.11 -14.98 -25.08
N ALA A 64 -1.76 -16.12 -24.48
CA ALA A 64 -1.80 -17.42 -25.14
C ALA A 64 -3.22 -17.97 -25.26
N ARG A 65 -3.56 -18.57 -26.40
CA ARG A 65 -4.85 -19.25 -26.61
C ARG A 65 -5.09 -20.40 -25.60
N ARG A 66 -4.04 -21.15 -25.24
CA ARG A 66 -4.10 -22.18 -24.19
C ARG A 66 -3.72 -21.57 -22.86
N ARG A 67 -4.69 -20.96 -22.20
CA ARG A 67 -4.53 -20.39 -20.87
C ARG A 67 -4.53 -21.48 -19.79
N LEU A 68 -3.87 -21.18 -18.68
CA LEU A 68 -3.90 -21.98 -17.47
C LEU A 68 -5.17 -21.62 -16.66
N PRO A 69 -5.75 -22.58 -15.91
CA PRO A 69 -7.03 -22.39 -15.22
C PRO A 69 -6.92 -21.66 -13.88
N ASP A 70 -5.71 -21.25 -13.49
CA ASP A 70 -5.36 -20.67 -12.20
C ASP A 70 -4.96 -19.17 -12.35
N PRO A 71 -5.93 -18.26 -12.49
CA PRO A 71 -5.65 -16.83 -12.66
C PRO A 71 -4.92 -16.23 -11.46
N VAL A 72 -4.27 -15.09 -11.68
CA VAL A 72 -3.55 -14.34 -10.66
C VAL A 72 -4.39 -13.13 -10.24
N PHE A 73 -4.73 -13.03 -8.96
CA PHE A 73 -5.46 -11.91 -8.38
C PHE A 73 -4.51 -11.00 -7.61
N LEU A 74 -4.60 -9.69 -7.84
CA LEU A 74 -3.87 -8.68 -7.09
C LEU A 74 -4.71 -8.15 -5.92
N LEU A 75 -4.13 -8.17 -4.72
CA LEU A 75 -4.64 -7.50 -3.53
C LEU A 75 -3.79 -6.27 -3.24
N ALA A 76 -4.41 -5.10 -3.37
CA ALA A 76 -3.74 -3.82 -3.16
C ALA A 76 -3.49 -3.53 -1.67
N GLY A 77 -2.60 -2.59 -1.38
CA GLY A 77 -2.22 -2.16 -0.05
C GLY A 77 -3.10 -1.06 0.54
N GLY A 78 -2.53 -0.33 1.47
CA GLY A 78 -3.15 0.76 2.18
C GLY A 78 -3.45 0.44 3.64
N PRO A 79 -4.61 -0.10 4.05
CA PRO A 79 -5.81 -0.43 3.27
C PRO A 79 -6.39 0.77 2.53
N GLY A 80 -7.19 0.52 1.49
CA GLY A 80 -7.92 1.57 0.78
C GLY A 80 -7.42 1.90 -0.63
N GLN A 81 -6.37 1.25 -1.17
CA GLN A 81 -5.94 1.45 -2.55
C GLN A 81 -6.82 0.65 -3.52
N SER A 82 -7.15 1.26 -4.67
CA SER A 82 -7.82 0.57 -5.77
C SER A 82 -6.84 -0.33 -6.52
N ALA A 83 -7.14 -1.62 -6.63
CA ALA A 83 -6.34 -2.55 -7.41
C ALA A 83 -6.43 -2.23 -8.92
N ILE A 84 -7.59 -1.80 -9.41
CA ILE A 84 -7.80 -1.43 -10.81
C ILE A 84 -6.97 -0.18 -11.16
N ALA A 85 -6.92 0.81 -10.27
CA ALA A 85 -6.10 2.01 -10.49
C ALA A 85 -4.58 1.71 -10.49
N LEU A 86 -4.15 0.65 -9.82
CA LEU A 86 -2.76 0.18 -9.83
C LEU A 86 -2.40 -0.64 -11.08
N ALA A 87 -3.37 -1.12 -11.85
CA ALA A 87 -3.14 -2.01 -12.99
C ALA A 87 -2.09 -1.48 -13.97
N PRO A 88 -2.08 -0.19 -14.39
CA PRO A 88 -1.07 0.31 -15.33
C PRO A 88 0.37 0.16 -14.83
N ALA A 89 0.59 0.33 -13.52
CA ALA A 89 1.92 0.24 -12.91
C ALA A 89 2.35 -1.23 -12.67
N VAL A 90 1.39 -2.11 -12.39
CA VAL A 90 1.66 -3.50 -11.96
C VAL A 90 1.68 -4.50 -13.13
N LEU A 91 0.86 -4.29 -14.16
CA LEU A 91 0.80 -5.18 -15.33
C LEU A 91 2.15 -5.48 -15.98
N PRO A 92 3.06 -4.51 -16.19
CA PRO A 92 4.38 -4.80 -16.73
C PRO A 92 5.19 -5.77 -15.89
N LEU A 93 4.97 -5.80 -14.57
CA LEU A 93 5.63 -6.74 -13.66
C LEU A 93 5.08 -8.16 -13.81
N PHE A 94 3.84 -8.31 -14.26
CA PHE A 94 3.14 -9.57 -14.46
C PHE A 94 3.17 -10.07 -15.90
N ALA A 95 3.89 -9.40 -16.81
CA ALA A 95 3.90 -9.74 -18.25
C ALA A 95 4.17 -11.22 -18.54
N ARG A 96 5.14 -11.83 -17.83
CA ARG A 96 5.44 -13.26 -18.00
C ARG A 96 4.31 -14.17 -17.49
N LEU A 97 3.67 -13.82 -16.39
CA LEU A 97 2.50 -14.55 -15.86
C LEU A 97 1.31 -14.41 -16.80
N ASN A 98 1.09 -13.21 -17.34
CA ASN A 98 -0.01 -12.92 -18.26
C ASN A 98 0.13 -13.64 -19.61
N ASN A 99 1.30 -14.18 -19.96
CA ASN A 99 1.40 -15.01 -21.15
C ASN A 99 0.42 -16.18 -21.13
N ARG A 100 0.19 -16.83 -19.99
CA ARG A 100 -0.65 -18.03 -19.89
C ARG A 100 -1.74 -17.97 -18.83
N ARG A 101 -1.78 -16.93 -17.97
CA ARG A 101 -2.76 -16.74 -16.92
C ARG A 101 -3.48 -15.40 -17.07
N ASP A 102 -4.77 -15.42 -16.83
CA ASP A 102 -5.51 -14.18 -16.68
C ASP A 102 -5.02 -13.45 -15.42
N ILE A 103 -4.86 -12.11 -15.52
CA ILE A 103 -4.55 -11.26 -14.36
C ILE A 103 -5.83 -10.54 -13.96
N VAL A 104 -6.21 -10.64 -12.69
CA VAL A 104 -7.47 -10.10 -12.18
C VAL A 104 -7.19 -9.03 -11.14
N PHE A 105 -7.77 -7.85 -11.36
CA PHE A 105 -7.74 -6.73 -10.45
C PHE A 105 -9.14 -6.54 -9.88
N VAL A 106 -9.30 -6.65 -8.57
CA VAL A 106 -10.59 -6.46 -7.89
C VAL A 106 -10.48 -5.25 -6.98
N ASP A 107 -11.32 -4.25 -7.23
CA ASP A 107 -11.50 -3.18 -6.25
C ASP A 107 -12.24 -3.74 -5.04
N GLN A 108 -11.59 -3.78 -3.90
CA GLN A 108 -12.26 -4.20 -2.66
C GLN A 108 -13.39 -3.23 -2.32
N ARG A 109 -14.42 -3.70 -1.58
CA ARG A 109 -15.46 -2.81 -1.07
C ARG A 109 -14.85 -1.57 -0.44
N GLY A 110 -15.36 -0.39 -0.76
CA GLY A 110 -14.86 0.89 -0.26
C GLY A 110 -13.73 1.49 -1.09
N THR A 111 -13.27 0.85 -2.18
CA THR A 111 -12.18 1.35 -3.02
C THR A 111 -12.58 1.52 -4.48
N GLY A 112 -11.91 2.41 -5.20
CA GLY A 112 -12.03 2.58 -6.63
C GLY A 112 -13.47 2.75 -7.10
N ARG A 113 -14.03 1.75 -7.81
CA ARG A 113 -15.42 1.76 -8.29
C ARG A 113 -16.37 0.94 -7.41
N SER A 114 -15.85 0.25 -6.40
CA SER A 114 -16.60 -0.63 -5.51
C SER A 114 -17.10 0.12 -4.27
N THR A 115 -18.03 1.06 -4.47
CA THR A 115 -18.58 1.93 -3.42
C THR A 115 -17.47 2.72 -2.72
N PRO A 116 -16.80 3.64 -3.42
CA PRO A 116 -15.61 4.32 -2.90
C PRO A 116 -15.91 5.12 -1.64
N LEU A 117 -15.14 4.88 -0.58
CA LEU A 117 -15.20 5.62 0.67
C LEU A 117 -14.07 6.66 0.71
N GLU A 118 -14.07 7.55 -0.27
CA GLU A 118 -13.03 8.56 -0.43
C GLU A 118 -13.34 9.81 0.42
N CYS A 119 -12.32 10.30 1.11
CA CYS A 119 -12.30 11.64 1.68
C CYS A 119 -11.65 12.62 0.70
N ASP A 120 -11.70 13.92 1.02
CA ASP A 120 -11.13 14.94 0.13
C ASP A 120 -9.63 14.74 -0.09
N ASP A 121 -9.23 14.82 -1.35
CA ASP A 121 -7.82 14.84 -1.74
C ASP A 121 -7.23 16.22 -1.42
N ARG A 122 -6.25 16.25 -0.54
CA ARG A 122 -5.63 17.49 -0.05
C ARG A 122 -4.23 17.73 -0.58
N ARG A 123 -3.79 16.99 -1.60
CA ARG A 123 -2.42 17.15 -2.14
C ARG A 123 -2.13 18.55 -2.66
N HIS A 124 -3.15 19.26 -3.10
CA HIS A 124 -3.06 20.66 -3.55
C HIS A 124 -3.53 21.67 -2.50
N ALA A 125 -3.85 21.23 -1.27
CA ALA A 125 -4.25 22.13 -0.22
C ALA A 125 -3.08 23.04 0.19
N SER A 126 -3.38 24.31 0.51
CA SER A 126 -2.36 25.26 0.97
C SER A 126 -1.57 24.71 2.16
N LEU A 127 -0.28 24.97 2.18
CA LEU A 127 0.58 24.68 3.35
C LEU A 127 0.15 25.47 4.59
N SER A 128 -0.62 26.58 4.44
CA SER A 128 -1.17 27.35 5.54
C SER A 128 -2.34 26.67 6.24
N GLU A 129 -2.95 25.64 5.62
CA GLU A 129 -4.00 24.87 6.26
C GLU A 129 -3.44 24.05 7.43
N PRO A 130 -4.15 24.01 8.58
CA PRO A 130 -3.70 23.25 9.75
C PRO A 130 -3.50 21.77 9.42
N ALA A 131 -2.35 21.20 9.78
CA ALA A 131 -1.98 19.81 9.56
C ALA A 131 -1.92 18.98 10.86
N GLY A 132 -2.02 19.62 12.03
CA GLY A 132 -1.99 18.96 13.33
C GLY A 132 -3.14 17.96 13.54
N ILE A 133 -3.02 17.12 14.55
CA ILE A 133 -3.98 16.02 14.85
C ILE A 133 -5.41 16.52 14.99
N ASP A 134 -5.63 17.68 15.63
CA ASP A 134 -6.98 18.26 15.81
C ASP A 134 -7.65 18.55 14.47
N ALA A 135 -6.92 19.17 13.56
CA ALA A 135 -7.42 19.45 12.21
C ALA A 135 -7.70 18.17 11.43
N GLN A 136 -6.81 17.18 11.49
CA GLN A 136 -7.02 15.88 10.85
C GLN A 136 -8.27 15.18 11.41
N VAL A 137 -8.47 15.16 12.72
CA VAL A 137 -9.67 14.58 13.35
C VAL A 137 -10.94 15.32 12.92
N ALA A 138 -10.92 16.65 12.84
CA ALA A 138 -12.06 17.43 12.35
C ALA A 138 -12.41 17.09 10.89
N GLN A 139 -11.40 16.97 10.03
CA GLN A 139 -11.56 16.56 8.63
C GLN A 139 -12.16 15.15 8.51
N LEU A 140 -11.71 14.21 9.35
CA LEU A 140 -12.24 12.84 9.36
C LEU A 140 -13.72 12.80 9.83
N ARG A 141 -14.12 13.66 10.77
CA ARG A 141 -15.55 13.80 11.16
C ARG A 141 -16.39 14.34 10.00
N ALA A 142 -15.91 15.37 9.31
CA ALA A 142 -16.60 15.91 8.14
C ALA A 142 -16.70 14.87 7.01
N CYS A 143 -15.64 14.10 6.78
CA CYS A 143 -15.65 12.99 5.84
C CYS A 143 -16.71 11.93 6.21
N LEU A 144 -16.75 11.49 7.46
CA LEU A 144 -17.74 10.53 7.95
C LEU A 144 -19.17 11.00 7.68
N THR A 145 -19.48 12.27 7.98
CA THR A 145 -20.80 12.86 7.74
C THR A 145 -21.16 12.81 6.25
N ARG A 146 -20.22 13.13 5.37
CA ARG A 146 -20.45 13.08 3.92
C ARG A 146 -20.65 11.65 3.40
N LEU A 147 -19.81 10.70 3.83
CA LEU A 147 -19.94 9.30 3.45
C LEU A 147 -21.28 8.71 3.88
N ALA A 148 -21.73 9.01 5.10
CA ALA A 148 -23.00 8.55 5.62
C ALA A 148 -24.24 9.05 4.83
N ALA A 149 -24.08 10.16 4.08
CA ALA A 149 -25.13 10.73 3.22
C ALA A 149 -25.03 10.23 1.76
N THR A 150 -24.05 9.37 1.42
CA THR A 150 -23.80 8.93 0.04
C THR A 150 -24.33 7.52 -0.18
N ALA A 151 -25.23 7.35 -1.16
CA ALA A 151 -25.74 6.04 -1.54
C ALA A 151 -24.58 5.10 -1.97
N PRO A 152 -24.67 3.78 -1.70
CA PRO A 152 -25.81 3.04 -1.17
C PRO A 152 -25.91 2.99 0.37
N LEU A 153 -25.01 3.73 1.07
CA LEU A 153 -25.07 3.80 2.53
C LEU A 153 -26.34 4.52 2.98
N ARG A 154 -26.91 4.08 4.09
CA ARG A 154 -28.12 4.65 4.71
C ARG A 154 -27.83 5.40 6.00
N ALA A 155 -26.71 5.03 6.64
CA ALA A 155 -26.24 5.64 7.88
C ALA A 155 -24.72 5.47 8.02
N ALA A 156 -24.11 6.24 8.91
CA ALA A 156 -22.68 6.08 9.22
C ALA A 156 -22.35 4.65 9.70
N ASP A 157 -23.25 4.00 10.43
CA ASP A 157 -23.06 2.65 10.97
C ASP A 157 -22.87 1.58 9.88
N ASP A 158 -23.31 1.82 8.64
CA ASP A 158 -23.07 0.94 7.51
C ASP A 158 -21.58 0.75 7.18
N LEU A 159 -20.72 1.68 7.59
CA LEU A 159 -19.27 1.57 7.43
C LEU A 159 -18.65 0.39 8.21
N ARG A 160 -19.36 -0.16 9.19
CA ARG A 160 -18.94 -1.36 9.93
C ARG A 160 -18.79 -2.61 9.04
N PHE A 161 -19.41 -2.62 7.88
CA PHE A 161 -19.36 -3.74 6.94
C PHE A 161 -18.15 -3.72 5.98
N PHE A 162 -17.26 -2.73 6.10
CA PHE A 162 -16.07 -2.60 5.27
C PHE A 162 -14.84 -3.18 5.99
N THR A 163 -14.89 -4.50 6.28
CA THR A 163 -13.79 -5.25 6.91
C THR A 163 -13.08 -6.16 5.91
N THR A 164 -11.85 -6.57 6.24
CA THR A 164 -11.06 -7.49 5.41
C THR A 164 -11.76 -8.83 5.25
N THR A 165 -12.37 -9.38 6.29
CA THR A 165 -13.11 -10.66 6.24
C THR A 165 -14.23 -10.62 5.21
N ILE A 166 -15.05 -9.56 5.20
CA ILE A 166 -16.15 -9.42 4.24
C ILE A 166 -15.61 -9.16 2.82
N ALA A 167 -14.56 -8.35 2.69
CA ALA A 167 -13.92 -8.10 1.40
C ALA A 167 -13.35 -9.39 0.77
N MET A 168 -12.86 -10.34 1.56
CA MET A 168 -12.38 -11.63 1.04
C MET A 168 -13.52 -12.56 0.62
N GLN A 169 -14.69 -12.45 1.24
CA GLN A 169 -15.92 -13.13 0.75
C GLN A 169 -16.37 -12.55 -0.61
N ASP A 170 -16.23 -11.25 -0.81
CA ASP A 170 -16.48 -10.62 -2.11
C ASP A 170 -15.49 -11.09 -3.17
N LEU A 171 -14.21 -11.19 -2.81
CA LEU A 171 -13.17 -11.68 -3.71
C LEU A 171 -13.47 -13.10 -4.18
N ASP A 172 -13.92 -13.98 -3.26
CA ASP A 172 -14.30 -15.35 -3.62
C ASP A 172 -15.54 -15.40 -4.53
N ALA A 173 -16.47 -14.47 -4.36
CA ALA A 173 -17.61 -14.33 -5.28
C ALA A 173 -17.14 -13.92 -6.70
N VAL A 174 -16.13 -13.06 -6.83
CA VAL A 174 -15.50 -12.75 -8.13
C VAL A 174 -14.82 -13.99 -8.71
N ARG A 175 -14.04 -14.75 -7.90
CA ARG A 175 -13.46 -16.04 -8.33
C ARG A 175 -14.53 -16.98 -8.86
N ALA A 176 -15.61 -17.17 -8.12
CA ALA A 176 -16.71 -18.05 -8.51
C ALA A 176 -17.41 -17.55 -9.78
N ARG A 177 -17.63 -16.25 -9.94
CA ARG A 177 -18.20 -15.63 -11.15
C ARG A 177 -17.34 -15.88 -12.39
N LEU A 178 -16.02 -15.93 -12.22
CA LEU A 178 -15.06 -16.24 -13.29
C LEU A 178 -14.92 -17.76 -13.54
N GLY A 179 -15.55 -18.60 -12.76
CA GLY A 179 -15.47 -20.07 -12.86
C GLY A 179 -14.10 -20.64 -12.50
N ALA A 180 -13.24 -19.87 -11.81
CA ALA A 180 -11.91 -20.35 -11.40
C ALA A 180 -12.05 -21.28 -10.19
N GLU A 181 -11.57 -22.52 -10.30
CA GLU A 181 -11.55 -23.46 -9.18
C GLU A 181 -10.59 -23.04 -8.09
N ARG A 182 -9.36 -22.70 -8.49
CA ARG A 182 -8.29 -22.18 -7.63
C ARG A 182 -7.65 -20.95 -8.24
N ILE A 183 -7.14 -20.06 -7.41
CA ILE A 183 -6.47 -18.82 -7.82
C ILE A 183 -5.07 -18.72 -7.21
N ASN A 184 -4.23 -17.90 -7.82
CA ASN A 184 -3.00 -17.42 -7.19
C ASN A 184 -3.25 -16.01 -6.66
N LEU A 185 -2.74 -15.71 -5.46
CA LEU A 185 -2.82 -14.37 -4.87
C LEU A 185 -1.46 -13.68 -4.89
N VAL A 186 -1.46 -12.41 -5.24
CA VAL A 186 -0.32 -11.52 -5.03
C VAL A 186 -0.81 -10.37 -4.17
N GLY A 187 -0.41 -10.36 -2.91
CA GLY A 187 -0.75 -9.30 -1.95
C GLY A 187 0.43 -8.35 -1.76
N ALA A 188 0.15 -7.05 -1.69
CA ALA A 188 1.14 -6.03 -1.39
C ALA A 188 0.77 -5.28 -0.09
N SER A 189 1.70 -5.17 0.88
CA SER A 189 1.47 -4.42 2.12
C SER A 189 0.23 -4.95 2.87
N TYR A 190 -0.76 -4.11 3.19
CA TYR A 190 -2.06 -4.57 3.72
C TYR A 190 -2.68 -5.72 2.88
N GLY A 191 -2.49 -5.73 1.56
CA GLY A 191 -2.97 -6.82 0.71
C GLY A 191 -2.42 -8.20 1.10
N THR A 192 -1.31 -8.27 1.83
CA THR A 192 -0.77 -9.52 2.38
C THR A 192 -1.60 -10.04 3.55
N ARG A 193 -2.12 -9.13 4.42
CA ARG A 193 -3.11 -9.46 5.46
C ARG A 193 -4.39 -9.99 4.83
N ALA A 194 -4.88 -9.32 3.79
CA ALA A 194 -6.06 -9.77 3.05
C ALA A 194 -5.83 -11.15 2.42
N ALA A 195 -4.65 -11.43 1.87
CA ALA A 195 -4.32 -12.76 1.32
C ALA A 195 -4.30 -13.86 2.40
N LEU A 196 -3.77 -13.55 3.59
CA LEU A 196 -3.80 -14.49 4.73
C LEU A 196 -5.23 -14.74 5.22
N GLU A 197 -6.08 -13.71 5.24
CA GLU A 197 -7.51 -13.88 5.57
C GLU A 197 -8.24 -14.70 4.51
N TYR A 198 -7.95 -14.49 3.21
CA TYR A 198 -8.50 -15.35 2.15
C TYR A 198 -8.06 -16.80 2.31
N ALA A 199 -6.79 -17.03 2.64
CA ALA A 199 -6.26 -18.39 2.91
C ALA A 199 -6.97 -19.05 4.09
N ARG A 200 -7.33 -18.28 5.13
CA ARG A 200 -8.09 -18.76 6.29
C ARG A 200 -9.53 -19.14 5.90
N LEU A 201 -10.20 -18.30 5.10
CA LEU A 201 -11.60 -18.52 4.72
C LEU A 201 -11.77 -19.59 3.63
N PHE A 202 -10.85 -19.62 2.67
CA PHE A 202 -10.98 -20.42 1.44
C PHE A 202 -9.70 -21.21 1.11
N PRO A 203 -9.15 -22.01 2.04
CA PRO A 203 -7.87 -22.69 1.84
C PRO A 203 -7.85 -23.59 0.60
N GLN A 204 -8.99 -24.22 0.26
CA GLN A 204 -9.10 -25.12 -0.91
C GLN A 204 -9.17 -24.35 -2.25
N ARG A 205 -9.39 -23.03 -2.23
CA ARG A 205 -9.49 -22.18 -3.43
C ARG A 205 -8.16 -21.51 -3.77
N LEU A 206 -7.17 -21.65 -2.91
CA LEU A 206 -5.85 -21.05 -3.08
C LEU A 206 -4.87 -22.06 -3.65
N ARG A 207 -4.18 -21.67 -4.74
CA ARG A 207 -3.11 -22.47 -5.32
C ARG A 207 -1.76 -22.02 -4.79
N ARG A 208 -1.43 -20.74 -4.85
CA ARG A 208 -0.20 -20.15 -4.33
C ARG A 208 -0.40 -18.70 -3.92
N SER A 209 0.44 -18.22 -2.99
CA SER A 209 0.46 -16.84 -2.56
C SER A 209 1.84 -16.21 -2.68
N VAL A 210 1.91 -14.96 -3.12
CA VAL A 210 3.08 -14.09 -3.03
C VAL A 210 2.71 -12.92 -2.16
N LEU A 211 3.43 -12.72 -1.07
CA LEU A 211 3.17 -11.68 -0.06
C LEU A 211 4.35 -10.70 -0.06
N ASP A 212 4.16 -9.52 -0.67
CA ASP A 212 5.17 -8.47 -0.80
C ASP A 212 4.98 -7.40 0.28
N GLY A 213 5.95 -7.26 1.18
CA GLY A 213 5.86 -6.36 2.33
C GLY A 213 4.82 -6.86 3.34
N VAL A 214 5.17 -7.92 4.07
CA VAL A 214 4.24 -8.75 4.85
C VAL A 214 3.70 -8.03 6.08
N ALA A 215 2.38 -7.82 6.12
CA ALA A 215 1.63 -7.34 7.27
C ALA A 215 0.83 -8.51 7.90
N PRO A 216 1.33 -9.14 8.97
CA PRO A 216 0.62 -10.25 9.61
C PRO A 216 -0.74 -9.79 10.19
N PRO A 217 -1.69 -10.71 10.35
CA PRO A 217 -3.03 -10.37 10.83
C PRO A 217 -3.03 -9.82 12.27
N ASP A 218 -2.06 -10.22 13.10
CA ASP A 218 -1.89 -9.75 14.47
C ASP A 218 -1.10 -8.43 14.60
N MET A 219 -0.63 -7.84 13.50
CA MET A 219 0.04 -6.56 13.48
C MET A 219 -0.96 -5.43 13.74
N VAL A 220 -0.76 -4.62 14.76
CA VAL A 220 -1.53 -3.38 14.96
C VAL A 220 -0.91 -2.31 14.07
N LEU A 221 -1.49 -2.11 12.88
CA LEU A 221 -0.87 -1.32 11.79
C LEU A 221 -0.44 0.09 12.22
N PRO A 222 -1.25 0.90 12.93
CA PRO A 222 -0.82 2.24 13.31
C PRO A 222 0.38 2.25 14.26
N VAL A 223 0.40 1.34 15.25
CA VAL A 223 1.48 1.25 16.25
C VAL A 223 2.75 0.72 15.61
N SER A 224 2.65 -0.41 14.89
CA SER A 224 3.79 -1.00 14.20
C SER A 224 4.36 -0.05 13.16
N GLY A 225 3.51 0.67 12.42
CA GLY A 225 3.95 1.67 11.45
C GLY A 225 4.78 2.80 12.09
N GLY A 226 4.43 3.24 13.30
CA GLY A 226 5.23 4.21 14.05
C GLY A 226 6.58 3.64 14.48
N ILE A 227 6.58 2.43 15.06
CA ILE A 227 7.79 1.72 15.53
C ILE A 227 8.74 1.45 14.35
N ASP A 228 8.22 0.92 13.26
CA ASP A 228 9.02 0.55 12.09
C ASP A 228 9.59 1.76 11.35
N THR A 229 8.80 2.84 11.26
CA THR A 229 9.29 4.11 10.67
C THR A 229 10.41 4.72 11.51
N GLN A 230 10.27 4.72 12.85
CA GLN A 230 11.33 5.21 13.73
C GLN A 230 12.61 4.39 13.57
N ALA A 231 12.49 3.06 13.57
CA ALA A 231 13.63 2.17 13.37
C ALA A 231 14.33 2.38 12.00
N ALA A 232 13.56 2.62 10.94
CA ALA A 232 14.10 2.88 9.62
C ALA A 232 14.84 4.23 9.55
N LEU A 233 14.30 5.28 10.20
CA LEU A 233 14.99 6.56 10.31
C LEU A 233 16.29 6.41 11.09
N ASP A 234 16.25 5.75 12.24
CA ASP A 234 17.45 5.54 13.09
C ASP A 234 18.52 4.74 12.34
N ALA A 235 18.12 3.71 11.58
CA ALA A 235 19.02 2.95 10.73
C ALA A 235 19.66 3.84 9.65
N MET A 236 18.90 4.72 9.00
CA MET A 236 19.41 5.67 8.00
C MET A 236 20.42 6.64 8.61
N LEU A 237 20.15 7.17 9.81
CA LEU A 237 21.09 8.05 10.53
C LEU A 237 22.39 7.32 10.85
N VAL A 238 22.31 6.09 11.40
CA VAL A 238 23.49 5.26 11.72
C VAL A 238 24.28 4.92 10.46
N ASP A 239 23.62 4.61 9.36
CA ASP A 239 24.31 4.31 8.10
C ASP A 239 25.05 5.52 7.54
N CYS A 240 24.48 6.73 7.67
CA CYS A 240 25.16 7.95 7.29
C CYS A 240 26.41 8.20 8.18
N GLU A 241 26.31 8.00 9.49
CA GLU A 241 27.41 8.12 10.44
C GLU A 241 28.56 7.12 10.14
N ARG A 242 28.22 5.92 9.63
CA ARG A 242 29.22 4.90 9.26
C ARG A 242 29.80 5.08 7.87
N SER A 243 29.13 5.79 6.98
CA SER A 243 29.57 6.05 5.63
C SER A 243 30.56 7.23 5.62
N PRO A 244 31.85 7.04 5.27
CA PRO A 244 32.82 8.17 5.23
C PRO A 244 32.39 9.28 4.27
N VAL A 245 31.66 8.94 3.21
CA VAL A 245 31.15 9.89 2.22
C VAL A 245 30.02 10.72 2.82
N CYS A 246 29.01 10.05 3.39
CA CYS A 246 27.85 10.73 4.01
C CYS A 246 28.28 11.57 5.21
N GLN A 247 29.13 11.02 6.08
CA GLN A 247 29.64 11.73 7.25
C GLN A 247 30.39 13.02 6.90
N ARG A 248 31.22 13.02 5.83
CA ARG A 248 31.91 14.26 5.39
C ARG A 248 30.93 15.32 4.88
N SER A 249 29.86 14.90 4.21
CA SER A 249 28.87 15.81 3.64
C SER A 249 27.84 16.28 4.68
N HIS A 250 27.54 15.43 5.66
CA HIS A 250 26.50 15.66 6.69
C HIS A 250 26.99 15.31 8.10
N PRO A 251 28.05 15.98 8.60
CA PRO A 251 28.74 15.61 9.87
C PRO A 251 27.83 15.77 11.11
N MET A 252 26.79 16.60 11.03
CA MET A 252 25.91 16.93 12.13
C MET A 252 24.46 16.39 11.92
N LEU A 253 24.26 15.42 11.01
CA LEU A 253 22.92 15.00 10.59
C LEU A 253 21.96 14.66 11.74
N ARG A 254 22.42 13.89 12.73
CA ARG A 254 21.60 13.54 13.90
C ARG A 254 21.27 14.77 14.77
N ALA A 255 22.23 15.65 14.97
CA ALA A 255 22.04 16.91 15.70
C ALA A 255 21.12 17.87 14.92
N ASP A 256 21.28 17.95 13.60
CA ASP A 256 20.38 18.72 12.72
C ASP A 256 18.94 18.22 12.82
N TRP A 257 18.72 16.89 12.82
CA TRP A 257 17.40 16.29 13.01
C TRP A 257 16.79 16.64 14.38
N GLN A 258 17.55 16.47 15.45
CA GLN A 258 17.10 16.78 16.81
C GLN A 258 16.78 18.28 16.97
N SER A 259 17.65 19.15 16.45
CA SER A 259 17.48 20.60 16.48
C SER A 259 16.26 21.04 15.68
N LEU A 260 16.03 20.44 14.50
CA LEU A 260 14.83 20.71 13.71
C LEU A 260 13.57 20.41 14.51
N LEU A 261 13.45 19.21 15.08
CA LEU A 261 12.29 18.83 15.88
C LEU A 261 12.11 19.72 17.13
N ALA A 262 13.19 20.01 17.85
CA ALA A 262 13.15 20.85 19.05
C ALA A 262 12.75 22.31 18.76
N SER A 263 12.91 22.77 17.52
CA SER A 263 12.53 24.13 17.10
C SER A 263 11.04 24.30 16.74
N LEU A 264 10.27 23.22 16.72
CA LEU A 264 8.86 23.23 16.30
C LEU A 264 7.90 23.41 17.48
N PRO A 265 6.72 24.02 17.30
CA PRO A 265 6.26 24.64 16.05
C PRO A 265 6.90 26.01 15.79
N LYS A 266 7.03 26.41 14.50
CA LYS A 266 7.55 27.74 14.13
C LYS A 266 6.93 28.29 12.84
N PRO A 267 6.80 29.64 12.70
CA PRO A 267 6.38 30.25 11.45
C PRO A 267 7.50 30.14 10.41
N VAL A 268 7.13 29.74 9.19
CA VAL A 268 8.07 29.56 8.08
C VAL A 268 7.46 30.07 6.77
N SER A 269 8.33 30.27 5.77
CA SER A 269 7.95 30.54 4.39
C SER A 269 8.65 29.58 3.47
N ALA A 270 7.90 28.87 2.63
CA ALA A 270 8.46 27.94 1.64
C ALA A 270 7.60 27.91 0.36
N LEU A 271 8.19 27.38 -0.72
CA LEU A 271 7.45 27.10 -1.94
C LEU A 271 6.63 25.82 -1.77
N HIS A 272 5.37 25.88 -2.15
CA HIS A 272 4.52 24.69 -2.22
C HIS A 272 5.05 23.74 -3.32
N PRO A 273 5.32 22.45 -3.01
CA PRO A 273 6.05 21.56 -3.91
C PRO A 273 5.32 21.28 -5.24
N LEU A 274 3.99 21.36 -5.29
CA LEU A 274 3.20 21.12 -6.51
C LEU A 274 2.82 22.40 -7.24
N THR A 275 2.44 23.47 -6.51
CA THR A 275 1.96 24.71 -7.14
C THR A 275 3.08 25.70 -7.43
N GLY A 276 4.23 25.58 -6.77
CA GLY A 276 5.35 26.52 -6.86
C GLY A 276 5.06 27.89 -6.20
N GLN A 277 3.90 28.08 -5.58
CA GLN A 277 3.56 29.31 -4.88
C GLN A 277 4.30 29.40 -3.55
N ARG A 278 4.74 30.63 -3.19
CA ARG A 278 5.35 30.88 -1.88
C ARG A 278 4.23 31.08 -0.86
N GLU A 279 4.28 30.29 0.20
CA GLU A 279 3.30 30.31 1.25
C GLU A 279 3.94 30.56 2.63
N HIS A 280 3.16 31.16 3.53
CA HIS A 280 3.53 31.39 4.93
C HIS A 280 2.67 30.48 5.80
N PHE A 281 3.28 29.67 6.65
CA PHE A 281 2.57 28.70 7.48
C PHE A 281 3.33 28.37 8.75
N THR A 282 2.65 27.72 9.69
CA THR A 282 3.30 27.13 10.86
C THR A 282 3.77 25.73 10.52
N LEU A 283 5.09 25.52 10.57
CA LEU A 283 5.67 24.17 10.47
C LEU A 283 5.57 23.51 11.84
N ASP A 284 4.84 22.41 11.90
CA ASP A 284 4.66 21.56 13.08
C ASP A 284 5.43 20.24 12.96
N ALA A 285 5.50 19.50 14.07
CA ALA A 285 6.21 18.21 14.12
C ALA A 285 5.52 17.18 13.20
N GLU A 286 4.19 17.18 13.13
CA GLU A 286 3.41 16.26 12.33
C GLU A 286 3.77 16.35 10.85
N ARG A 287 3.92 17.58 10.33
CA ARG A 287 4.30 17.82 8.94
C ARG A 287 5.74 17.37 8.66
N VAL A 288 6.67 17.64 9.57
CA VAL A 288 8.07 17.20 9.43
C VAL A 288 8.18 15.67 9.47
N LEU A 289 7.48 15.02 10.40
CA LEU A 289 7.46 13.57 10.52
C LEU A 289 6.86 12.91 9.27
N ALA A 290 5.74 13.45 8.77
CA ALA A 290 5.12 12.97 7.53
C ALA A 290 6.07 13.14 6.33
N ALA A 291 6.79 14.29 6.25
CA ALA A 291 7.74 14.57 5.18
C ALA A 291 8.96 13.63 5.17
N VAL A 292 9.39 13.15 6.32
CA VAL A 292 10.50 12.18 6.45
C VAL A 292 9.99 10.75 6.20
N ARG A 293 8.80 10.40 6.70
CA ARG A 293 8.24 9.04 6.56
C ARG A 293 8.10 8.61 5.11
N GLY A 294 7.59 9.49 4.25
CA GLY A 294 7.34 9.18 2.85
C GLY A 294 8.58 8.66 2.13
N PRO A 295 9.67 9.42 2.08
CA PRO A 295 10.91 9.01 1.42
C PRO A 295 11.50 7.69 1.91
N LEU A 296 11.35 7.33 3.19
CA LEU A 296 11.88 6.07 3.75
C LEU A 296 11.31 4.82 3.05
N TYR A 297 10.13 4.89 2.43
CA TYR A 297 9.56 3.77 1.66
C TYR A 297 10.39 3.37 0.44
N ALA A 298 11.17 4.31 -0.12
CA ALA A 298 11.97 4.08 -1.32
C ALA A 298 13.43 4.46 -1.07
N PRO A 299 14.39 3.53 -1.05
CA PRO A 299 15.78 3.83 -0.76
C PRO A 299 16.40 4.91 -1.64
N SER A 300 15.94 5.05 -2.90
CA SER A 300 16.35 6.11 -3.81
C SER A 300 15.91 7.52 -3.36
N LEU A 301 14.77 7.63 -2.66
CA LEU A 301 14.30 8.88 -2.06
C LEU A 301 14.92 9.09 -0.68
N ALA A 302 15.04 8.03 0.12
CA ALA A 302 15.67 8.07 1.43
C ALA A 302 17.14 8.56 1.34
N ALA A 303 17.82 8.27 0.25
CA ALA A 303 19.18 8.77 -0.04
C ALA A 303 19.27 10.31 -0.06
N GLY A 304 18.16 11.02 -0.33
CA GLY A 304 18.07 12.48 -0.28
C GLY A 304 17.79 13.06 1.11
N LEU A 305 17.36 12.24 2.08
CA LEU A 305 16.99 12.72 3.42
C LEU A 305 18.14 13.40 4.18
N PRO A 306 19.40 12.91 4.17
CA PRO A 306 20.49 13.59 4.84
C PRO A 306 20.64 15.05 4.43
N GLN A 307 20.61 15.33 3.12
CA GLN A 307 20.66 16.69 2.60
C GLN A 307 19.42 17.49 2.99
N ALA A 308 18.22 16.91 2.82
CA ALA A 308 16.96 17.61 3.06
C ALA A 308 16.77 17.99 4.55
N ILE A 309 17.16 17.11 5.48
CA ILE A 309 17.14 17.37 6.92
C ILE A 309 18.13 18.47 7.28
N GLY A 310 19.37 18.41 6.77
CA GLY A 310 20.37 19.43 7.01
C GLY A 310 19.95 20.80 6.46
N GLU A 311 19.32 20.86 5.29
CA GLU A 311 18.76 22.10 4.73
C GLU A 311 17.62 22.66 5.59
N ALA A 312 16.69 21.78 6.01
CA ALA A 312 15.56 22.17 6.86
C ALA A 312 16.02 22.71 8.23
N ALA A 313 17.05 22.12 8.84
CA ALA A 313 17.67 22.61 10.07
C ALA A 313 18.26 24.03 9.91
N ARG A 314 18.68 24.40 8.70
CA ARG A 314 19.19 25.74 8.34
C ARG A 314 18.09 26.69 7.82
N GLY A 315 16.82 26.30 7.89
CA GLY A 315 15.66 27.12 7.48
C GLY A 315 15.30 27.04 5.99
N ARG A 316 15.81 26.06 5.24
CA ARG A 316 15.45 25.81 3.83
C ARG A 316 14.61 24.53 3.74
N TYR A 317 13.30 24.66 3.67
CA TYR A 317 12.34 23.55 3.81
C TYR A 317 11.96 22.88 2.50
N GLU A 318 12.15 23.57 1.36
CA GLU A 318 11.74 23.10 0.04
C GLU A 318 12.28 21.70 -0.32
N PRO A 319 13.55 21.33 -0.03
CA PRO A 319 14.04 19.99 -0.32
C PRO A 319 13.30 18.89 0.44
N LEU A 320 12.95 19.12 1.71
CA LEU A 320 12.22 18.16 2.53
C LEU A 320 10.77 18.00 2.06
N LEU A 321 10.09 19.13 1.81
CA LEU A 321 8.71 19.14 1.29
C LEU A 321 8.64 18.49 -0.11
N GLY A 322 9.62 18.77 -0.98
CA GLY A 322 9.70 18.17 -2.30
C GLY A 322 9.91 16.65 -2.30
N LEU A 323 10.77 16.15 -1.39
CA LEU A 323 10.97 14.70 -1.22
C LEU A 323 9.70 14.00 -0.73
N ALA A 324 8.95 14.62 0.18
CA ALA A 324 7.69 14.08 0.66
C ALA A 324 6.70 13.88 -0.49
N GLU A 325 6.58 14.87 -1.38
CA GLU A 325 5.65 14.83 -2.50
C GLU A 325 6.09 13.87 -3.62
N ALA A 326 7.40 13.65 -3.78
CA ALA A 326 7.94 12.76 -4.81
C ALA A 326 7.44 11.31 -4.69
N LEU A 327 7.14 10.83 -3.47
CA LEU A 327 6.53 9.51 -3.27
C LEU A 327 5.03 9.54 -3.56
N ALA A 328 4.32 10.56 -3.09
CA ALA A 328 2.88 10.70 -3.26
C ALA A 328 2.51 10.74 -4.75
N SER A 329 3.31 11.43 -5.56
CA SER A 329 3.14 11.52 -7.02
C SER A 329 3.40 10.20 -7.77
N ARG A 330 4.21 9.31 -7.21
CA ARG A 330 4.56 8.00 -7.83
C ARG A 330 3.54 6.90 -7.51
N ARG A 331 2.77 7.05 -6.43
CA ARG A 331 1.75 6.07 -6.06
C ARG A 331 0.54 6.27 -6.98
N GLY A 332 0.32 5.33 -7.89
CA GLY A 332 -0.85 5.31 -8.78
C GLY A 332 -2.13 5.09 -7.97
N GLY A 333 -2.75 6.18 -7.54
CA GLY A 333 -4.04 6.14 -6.85
C GLY A 333 -4.02 6.71 -5.42
N THR A 334 -5.14 7.34 -5.08
CA THR A 334 -5.44 7.80 -3.72
C THR A 334 -5.80 6.62 -2.82
N VAL A 335 -5.58 6.76 -1.53
CA VAL A 335 -6.11 5.84 -0.52
C VAL A 335 -7.52 6.30 -0.15
N ALA A 336 -8.53 5.46 -0.33
CA ALA A 336 -9.88 5.70 0.16
C ALA A 336 -9.86 5.72 1.69
N MET A 337 -9.73 6.91 2.27
CA MET A 337 -9.50 7.11 3.70
C MET A 337 -10.65 6.58 4.56
N GLY A 338 -11.89 6.62 4.06
CA GLY A 338 -13.03 6.03 4.75
C GLY A 338 -12.92 4.50 4.85
N MET A 339 -12.49 3.83 3.78
CA MET A 339 -12.21 2.38 3.82
C MET A 339 -11.02 2.07 4.75
N HIS A 340 -9.95 2.87 4.65
CA HIS A 340 -8.79 2.75 5.51
C HIS A 340 -9.17 2.77 7.01
N LEU A 341 -9.95 3.75 7.43
CA LEU A 341 -10.41 3.85 8.81
C LEU A 341 -11.39 2.74 9.20
N SER A 342 -12.30 2.35 8.30
CA SER A 342 -13.24 1.26 8.58
C SER A 342 -12.52 -0.04 8.88
N VAL A 343 -11.48 -0.37 8.10
CA VAL A 343 -10.61 -1.54 8.36
C VAL A 343 -9.84 -1.38 9.66
N LEU A 344 -9.08 -0.29 9.81
CA LEU A 344 -8.20 -0.14 10.99
C LEU A 344 -8.98 -0.03 12.29
N CYS A 345 -10.10 0.68 12.30
CA CYS A 345 -10.90 0.79 13.52
C CYS A 345 -11.63 -0.49 13.88
N ALA A 346 -12.00 -1.33 12.89
CA ALA A 346 -12.60 -2.63 13.14
C ALA A 346 -11.58 -3.66 13.61
N GLU A 347 -10.40 -3.72 12.97
CA GLU A 347 -9.43 -4.81 13.12
C GLU A 347 -8.33 -4.47 14.12
N ASP A 348 -7.78 -3.25 14.05
CA ASP A 348 -6.69 -2.81 14.93
C ASP A 348 -7.18 -2.00 16.13
N GLY A 349 -8.31 -1.27 15.99
CA GLY A 349 -8.87 -0.42 17.02
C GLY A 349 -9.02 -1.06 18.39
N PRO A 350 -9.60 -2.28 18.51
CA PRO A 350 -9.72 -2.99 19.80
C PRO A 350 -8.38 -3.30 20.46
N ARG A 351 -7.29 -3.33 19.70
CA ARG A 351 -5.94 -3.66 20.17
C ARG A 351 -5.06 -2.43 20.39
N LEU A 352 -5.43 -1.28 19.80
CA LEU A 352 -4.70 -0.02 19.96
C LEU A 352 -4.51 0.39 21.43
N GLU A 353 -5.51 0.17 22.26
CA GLU A 353 -5.48 0.55 23.69
C GLU A 353 -4.57 -0.37 24.51
N ARG A 354 -4.43 -1.65 24.12
CA ARG A 354 -3.57 -2.63 24.79
C ARG A 354 -2.10 -2.50 24.41
N ASP A 355 -1.84 -2.28 23.13
CA ASP A 355 -0.51 -2.46 22.54
C ASP A 355 0.26 -1.14 22.40
N LEU A 356 -0.39 0.01 22.66
CA LEU A 356 0.32 1.28 22.79
C LEU A 356 1.04 1.33 24.14
N PRO A 357 2.36 1.66 24.13
CA PRO A 357 3.06 1.93 25.38
C PRO A 357 2.33 3.04 26.15
N THR A 358 1.85 2.73 27.35
CA THR A 358 1.28 3.72 28.27
C THR A 358 2.41 4.57 28.81
N GLY A 359 2.66 5.72 28.17
CA GLY A 359 3.76 6.62 28.49
C GLY A 359 5.08 6.15 27.88
N SER A 360 5.84 7.05 27.32
CA SER A 360 7.18 6.84 26.77
C SER A 360 8.26 6.50 27.81
N SER A 361 7.91 5.72 28.81
CA SER A 361 8.84 5.16 29.81
C SER A 361 9.37 3.84 29.26
N GLY A 362 10.30 3.91 28.33
CA GLY A 362 11.09 2.73 27.93
C GLY A 362 11.74 2.12 29.16
N ALA A 363 11.55 0.82 29.36
CA ALA A 363 12.34 0.03 30.29
C ALA A 363 13.82 0.05 29.83
N GLY A 364 14.59 0.99 30.36
CA GLY A 364 16.01 1.18 30.03
C GLY A 364 16.35 2.66 29.92
N GLY A 365 16.75 3.26 31.01
CA GLY A 365 17.12 4.64 31.27
C GLY A 365 17.56 5.50 30.09
N ALA A 366 16.92 6.63 29.94
CA ALA A 366 16.89 7.67 28.91
C ALA A 366 15.86 7.37 27.80
N SER A 367 14.61 7.85 28.00
CA SER A 367 13.54 7.80 27.00
C SER A 367 13.91 8.69 25.81
N THR A 368 14.46 8.08 24.76
CA THR A 368 14.55 8.77 23.48
C THR A 368 13.13 9.02 22.97
N PRO A 369 12.77 10.27 22.67
CA PRO A 369 11.45 10.57 22.12
C PRO A 369 11.21 9.70 20.86
N ALA A 370 10.06 9.03 20.80
CA ALA A 370 9.67 8.20 19.64
C ALA A 370 8.48 8.86 18.91
N PRO A 371 8.70 10.02 18.26
CA PRO A 371 7.64 10.92 17.80
C PRO A 371 6.70 10.26 16.77
N PHE A 372 7.18 9.31 15.97
CA PHE A 372 6.33 8.58 15.02
C PHE A 372 5.31 7.67 15.72
N ILE A 373 5.67 7.08 16.86
CA ILE A 373 4.78 6.18 17.62
C ILE A 373 3.67 7.02 18.26
N ASP A 374 4.03 8.15 18.88
CA ASP A 374 3.10 9.03 19.56
C ASP A 374 2.09 9.63 18.60
N LEU A 375 2.55 10.13 17.45
CA LEU A 375 1.71 10.71 16.40
C LEU A 375 0.67 9.70 15.88
N ALA A 376 1.12 8.53 15.44
CA ALA A 376 0.24 7.51 14.91
C ALA A 376 -0.77 7.02 15.95
N GLY A 377 -0.31 6.76 17.18
CA GLY A 377 -1.17 6.31 18.27
C GLY A 377 -2.26 7.32 18.63
N GLN A 378 -1.94 8.61 18.69
CA GLN A 378 -2.91 9.66 19.02
C GLN A 378 -3.96 9.82 17.94
N LEU A 379 -3.57 9.92 16.68
CA LEU A 379 -4.51 10.12 15.58
C LEU A 379 -5.52 8.97 15.49
N TYR A 380 -5.06 7.72 15.47
CA TYR A 380 -5.96 6.58 15.28
C TYR A 380 -6.82 6.29 16.50
N ARG A 381 -6.34 6.49 17.73
CA ARG A 381 -7.21 6.40 18.92
C ARG A 381 -8.37 7.39 18.83
N ARG A 382 -8.09 8.64 18.46
CA ARG A 382 -9.11 9.70 18.35
C ARG A 382 -10.06 9.45 17.18
N ALA A 383 -9.56 9.00 16.05
CA ALA A 383 -10.39 8.65 14.88
C ALA A 383 -11.30 7.47 15.20
N CYS A 384 -10.77 6.36 15.71
CA CYS A 384 -11.54 5.16 16.03
C CYS A 384 -12.50 5.34 17.22
N ALA A 385 -12.38 6.40 18.01
CA ALA A 385 -13.34 6.71 19.07
C ALA A 385 -14.73 7.10 18.52
N PHE A 386 -14.81 7.62 17.29
CA PHE A 386 -16.08 8.02 16.67
C PHE A 386 -16.38 7.31 15.34
N TRP A 387 -15.39 6.65 14.71
CA TRP A 387 -15.59 5.92 13.47
C TRP A 387 -16.37 4.64 13.71
N PRO A 388 -17.40 4.31 12.91
CA PRO A 388 -18.15 3.07 13.06
C PRO A 388 -17.24 1.85 12.98
N ARG A 389 -17.37 0.95 13.94
CA ARG A 389 -16.51 -0.23 14.05
C ARG A 389 -17.26 -1.49 13.65
N GLY A 390 -16.75 -2.18 12.64
CA GLY A 390 -17.09 -3.57 12.39
C GLY A 390 -16.42 -4.51 13.42
N SER A 391 -16.65 -5.79 13.23
CA SER A 391 -15.98 -6.83 14.02
C SER A 391 -15.40 -7.90 13.12
N VAL A 392 -14.30 -8.48 13.55
CA VAL A 392 -13.68 -9.66 12.94
C VAL A 392 -13.57 -10.77 14.00
N PRO A 393 -13.61 -12.05 13.61
CA PRO A 393 -13.48 -13.15 14.58
C PRO A 393 -12.06 -13.20 15.16
N GLU A 394 -11.89 -13.75 16.36
CA GLU A 394 -10.55 -13.92 16.97
C GLU A 394 -9.59 -14.72 16.07
N ALA A 395 -10.10 -15.67 15.30
CA ALA A 395 -9.31 -16.43 14.33
C ALA A 395 -8.70 -15.56 13.21
N PHE A 396 -9.22 -14.36 12.99
CA PHE A 396 -8.64 -13.39 12.05
C PHE A 396 -7.20 -13.02 12.44
N TYR A 397 -6.91 -12.91 13.73
CA TYR A 397 -5.59 -12.48 14.24
C TYR A 397 -4.53 -13.59 14.24
N VAL A 398 -4.88 -14.78 13.79
CA VAL A 398 -3.97 -15.92 13.75
C VAL A 398 -3.56 -16.20 12.31
N VAL A 399 -2.26 -16.35 12.06
CA VAL A 399 -1.78 -16.82 10.75
C VAL A 399 -2.38 -18.21 10.50
N PRO A 400 -3.13 -18.43 9.43
CA PRO A 400 -3.79 -19.70 9.17
C PRO A 400 -2.75 -20.80 8.89
N PRO A 401 -3.07 -22.06 9.16
CA PRO A 401 -2.27 -23.19 8.68
C PRO A 401 -2.08 -23.10 7.17
N ALA A 402 -0.86 -23.36 6.71
CA ALA A 402 -0.54 -23.27 5.28
C ALA A 402 -1.19 -24.42 4.49
N ALA A 403 -2.14 -24.09 3.63
CA ALA A 403 -2.77 -25.03 2.68
C ALA A 403 -2.06 -25.04 1.32
N SER A 404 -1.14 -24.10 1.06
CA SER A 404 -0.45 -23.93 -0.21
C SER A 404 0.91 -23.23 -0.03
N ALA A 405 1.80 -23.42 -0.99
CA ALA A 405 3.10 -22.76 -1.00
C ALA A 405 2.95 -21.23 -1.02
N THR A 406 3.70 -20.54 -0.16
CA THR A 406 3.67 -19.09 0.02
C THR A 406 5.07 -18.51 -0.08
N LEU A 407 5.26 -17.52 -0.98
CA LEU A 407 6.47 -16.72 -1.11
C LEU A 407 6.31 -15.42 -0.32
N LEU A 408 7.19 -15.19 0.64
CA LEU A 408 7.24 -13.99 1.47
C LEU A 408 8.40 -13.11 1.00
N LEU A 409 8.11 -11.88 0.61
CA LEU A 409 9.09 -10.89 0.14
C LEU A 409 9.19 -9.75 1.14
N SER A 410 10.42 -9.37 1.52
CA SER A 410 10.67 -8.27 2.46
C SER A 410 11.85 -7.42 2.06
N GLY A 411 11.72 -6.11 2.16
CA GLY A 411 12.82 -5.16 2.03
C GLY A 411 13.55 -4.96 3.36
N GLY A 412 14.88 -5.02 3.34
CA GLY A 412 15.69 -4.81 4.54
C GLY A 412 15.62 -3.39 5.09
N LEU A 413 15.19 -2.42 4.25
CA LEU A 413 15.06 -1.00 4.59
C LEU A 413 13.59 -0.56 4.64
N ASP A 414 12.64 -1.49 4.77
CA ASP A 414 11.21 -1.22 4.75
C ASP A 414 10.77 -0.53 6.07
N PRO A 415 10.20 0.71 6.02
CA PRO A 415 9.75 1.44 7.20
C PRO A 415 8.36 1.06 7.68
N ALA A 416 7.67 0.15 6.98
CA ALA A 416 6.29 -0.22 7.27
C ALA A 416 6.12 -1.70 7.62
N THR A 417 6.77 -2.57 6.85
CA THR A 417 6.68 -4.03 7.01
C THR A 417 8.06 -4.69 6.88
N PRO A 418 9.01 -4.34 7.77
CA PRO A 418 10.37 -4.89 7.75
C PRO A 418 10.37 -6.41 7.93
N PRO A 419 11.49 -7.09 7.62
CA PRO A 419 11.60 -8.56 7.59
C PRO A 419 11.09 -9.28 8.85
N ARG A 420 11.18 -8.67 10.04
CA ARG A 420 10.69 -9.23 11.29
C ARG A 420 9.22 -9.67 11.27
N HIS A 421 8.39 -9.00 10.45
CA HIS A 421 6.98 -9.35 10.27
C HIS A 421 6.82 -10.60 9.40
N ALA A 422 7.57 -10.69 8.30
CA ALA A 422 7.61 -11.89 7.48
C ALA A 422 8.18 -13.10 8.23
N ASP A 423 9.18 -12.90 9.11
CA ASP A 423 9.76 -13.97 9.93
C ASP A 423 8.69 -14.65 10.82
N ARG A 424 7.74 -13.87 11.37
CA ARG A 424 6.64 -14.42 12.17
C ARG A 424 5.68 -15.25 11.33
N VAL A 425 5.33 -14.74 10.14
CA VAL A 425 4.45 -15.46 9.21
C VAL A 425 5.14 -16.70 8.70
N ALA A 426 6.42 -16.64 8.31
CA ALA A 426 7.20 -17.78 7.84
C ALA A 426 7.25 -18.90 8.88
N ARG A 427 7.49 -18.57 10.16
CA ARG A 427 7.47 -19.57 11.25
C ARG A 427 6.11 -20.24 11.40
N ALA A 428 5.02 -19.49 11.27
CA ALA A 428 3.68 -20.04 11.40
C ALA A 428 3.29 -20.94 10.21
N LEU A 429 3.72 -20.57 8.98
CA LEU A 429 3.48 -21.36 7.77
C LEU A 429 4.41 -22.58 7.65
N GLY A 430 5.54 -22.60 8.36
CA GLY A 430 6.48 -23.71 8.40
C GLY A 430 7.07 -24.06 7.03
N ALA A 431 7.03 -25.35 6.67
CA ALA A 431 7.61 -25.85 5.42
C ALA A 431 6.95 -25.31 4.12
N GLN A 432 5.78 -24.69 4.22
CA GLN A 432 5.08 -24.10 3.08
C GLN A 432 5.50 -22.64 2.81
N ALA A 433 6.43 -22.09 3.57
CA ALA A 433 6.93 -20.75 3.40
C ALA A 433 8.31 -20.71 2.71
N ARG A 434 8.43 -19.90 1.66
CA ARG A 434 9.71 -19.45 1.12
C ARG A 434 9.88 -17.97 1.41
N GLN A 435 10.78 -17.62 2.30
CA GLN A 435 11.07 -16.20 2.60
C GLN A 435 12.29 -15.73 1.78
N VAL A 436 12.18 -14.52 1.23
CA VAL A 436 13.25 -13.83 0.50
C VAL A 436 13.34 -12.39 1.00
N THR A 437 14.48 -12.01 1.57
CA THR A 437 14.77 -10.64 1.99
C THR A 437 15.74 -9.99 1.02
N VAL A 438 15.33 -8.83 0.47
CA VAL A 438 16.17 -7.98 -0.38
C VAL A 438 16.78 -6.89 0.50
N ALA A 439 18.03 -7.06 0.93
CA ALA A 439 18.68 -6.26 1.97
C ALA A 439 18.61 -4.74 1.72
N ASN A 440 18.78 -4.30 0.48
CA ASN A 440 18.84 -2.89 0.10
C ASN A 440 17.54 -2.34 -0.53
N ALA A 441 16.41 -3.08 -0.42
CA ALA A 441 15.11 -2.64 -0.87
C ALA A 441 14.30 -2.04 0.28
N GLY A 442 13.38 -1.13 -0.07
CA GLY A 442 12.38 -0.56 0.83
C GLY A 442 11.04 -1.30 0.73
N HIS A 443 9.93 -0.53 0.75
CA HIS A 443 8.58 -1.07 0.73
C HIS A 443 8.07 -1.30 -0.69
N GLY A 444 7.70 -2.55 -1.01
CA GLY A 444 7.23 -2.96 -2.34
C GLY A 444 8.39 -3.44 -3.23
N LEU A 445 8.48 -4.76 -3.40
CA LEU A 445 9.63 -5.40 -4.03
C LEU A 445 9.37 -5.91 -5.44
N MET A 446 8.12 -6.04 -5.88
CA MET A 446 7.73 -6.65 -7.15
C MET A 446 8.51 -6.13 -8.36
N GLY A 447 8.89 -4.83 -8.35
CA GLY A 447 9.67 -4.18 -9.41
C GLY A 447 11.18 -4.11 -9.18
N ILE A 448 11.70 -4.69 -8.08
CA ILE A 448 13.10 -4.55 -7.69
C ILE A 448 13.94 -5.70 -8.24
N GLY A 449 14.97 -5.36 -9.01
CA GLY A 449 15.94 -6.33 -9.53
C GLY A 449 15.27 -7.55 -10.20
N CYS A 450 15.60 -8.74 -9.72
CA CYS A 450 15.08 -10.01 -10.26
C CYS A 450 13.79 -10.50 -9.59
N VAL A 451 13.17 -9.73 -8.67
CA VAL A 451 12.01 -10.19 -7.87
C VAL A 451 10.82 -10.58 -8.76
N ARG A 452 10.52 -9.83 -9.83
CA ARG A 452 9.45 -10.20 -10.78
C ARG A 452 9.68 -11.60 -11.41
N ASP A 453 10.94 -11.98 -11.65
CA ASP A 453 11.29 -13.29 -12.19
C ASP A 453 11.19 -14.39 -11.12
N LEU A 454 11.48 -14.07 -9.85
CA LEU A 454 11.23 -14.96 -8.71
C LEU A 454 9.73 -15.25 -8.58
N MET A 455 8.90 -14.21 -8.61
CA MET A 455 7.43 -14.35 -8.56
C MET A 455 6.91 -15.22 -9.71
N PHE A 456 7.41 -14.98 -10.94
CA PHE A 456 7.04 -15.80 -12.07
C PHE A 456 7.44 -17.26 -11.85
N ARG A 457 8.70 -17.55 -11.51
CA ARG A 457 9.18 -18.93 -11.28
C ARG A 457 8.41 -19.61 -10.16
N PHE A 458 8.08 -18.89 -9.09
CA PHE A 458 7.30 -19.40 -7.98
C PHE A 458 5.87 -19.80 -8.41
N ILE A 459 5.14 -18.90 -9.07
CA ILE A 459 3.76 -19.14 -9.48
C ILE A 459 3.70 -20.20 -10.61
N ASP A 460 4.67 -20.21 -11.54
CA ASP A 460 4.67 -21.10 -12.70
C ASP A 460 5.25 -22.49 -12.43
N ALA A 461 5.86 -22.71 -11.28
CA ALA A 461 6.46 -24.01 -10.92
C ALA A 461 5.44 -25.15 -11.01
N ALA A 462 5.91 -26.34 -11.41
CA ALA A 462 5.08 -27.51 -11.65
C ALA A 462 4.35 -27.97 -10.38
N ASP A 463 5.04 -27.96 -9.24
CA ASP A 463 4.53 -28.34 -7.92
C ASP A 463 5.08 -27.42 -6.82
N ASP A 464 4.66 -27.65 -5.60
CA ASP A 464 5.04 -26.79 -4.46
C ASP A 464 6.49 -26.99 -4.03
N ALA A 465 7.08 -28.17 -4.22
CA ALA A 465 8.49 -28.41 -3.90
C ALA A 465 9.40 -27.55 -4.80
N HIS A 466 9.12 -27.52 -6.12
CA HIS A 466 9.83 -26.65 -7.05
C HIS A 466 9.58 -25.16 -6.76
N ALA A 467 8.37 -24.78 -6.37
CA ALA A 467 8.07 -23.41 -6.00
C ALA A 467 8.86 -22.96 -4.77
N LEU A 468 8.88 -23.75 -3.72
CA LEU A 468 9.61 -23.47 -2.49
C LEU A 468 11.13 -23.54 -2.66
N GLY A 469 11.61 -24.33 -3.62
CA GLY A 469 13.02 -24.50 -3.95
C GLY A 469 13.62 -23.45 -4.90
N ILE A 470 12.89 -22.37 -5.25
CA ILE A 470 13.42 -21.37 -6.19
C ILE A 470 14.73 -20.76 -5.72
N ASP A 471 15.71 -20.64 -6.61
CA ASP A 471 16.94 -19.90 -6.35
C ASP A 471 16.66 -18.39 -6.34
N ALA A 472 16.97 -17.74 -5.22
CA ALA A 472 16.80 -16.32 -4.98
C ALA A 472 18.14 -15.59 -4.75
N THR A 473 19.29 -16.19 -5.06
CA THR A 473 20.62 -15.58 -4.85
C THR A 473 20.81 -14.25 -5.56
N CYS A 474 20.11 -14.05 -6.68
CA CYS A 474 20.16 -12.80 -7.46
C CYS A 474 19.74 -11.55 -6.66
N VAL A 475 18.97 -11.66 -5.58
CA VAL A 475 18.56 -10.48 -4.78
C VAL A 475 19.71 -9.83 -4.02
N ALA A 476 20.79 -10.57 -3.79
CA ALA A 476 21.99 -10.03 -3.16
C ALA A 476 22.72 -8.98 -4.03
N GLN A 477 22.41 -8.94 -5.33
CA GLN A 477 23.00 -7.98 -6.28
C GLN A 477 22.26 -6.62 -6.28
N VAL A 478 21.16 -6.47 -5.55
CA VAL A 478 20.45 -5.18 -5.47
C VAL A 478 21.31 -4.18 -4.70
N PRO A 479 21.77 -3.10 -5.37
CA PRO A 479 22.67 -2.14 -4.74
C PRO A 479 21.90 -1.24 -3.78
N ARG A 480 22.61 -0.74 -2.75
CA ARG A 480 22.10 0.35 -1.92
C ARG A 480 22.39 1.68 -2.61
N PRO A 481 21.37 2.56 -2.80
CA PRO A 481 21.61 3.91 -3.28
C PRO A 481 22.51 4.67 -2.30
N PRO A 482 23.62 5.31 -2.78
CA PRO A 482 24.44 6.17 -1.92
C PRO A 482 23.65 7.40 -1.47
N ALA A 483 24.04 7.99 -0.33
CA ALA A 483 23.49 9.28 0.08
C ALA A 483 23.72 10.32 -1.02
N PHE A 484 22.71 11.16 -1.25
CA PHE A 484 22.81 12.23 -2.23
C PHE A 484 23.87 13.25 -1.80
N GLU A 485 24.78 13.57 -2.72
CA GLU A 485 25.74 14.64 -2.57
C GLU A 485 25.43 15.75 -3.56
N PRO A 486 25.24 17.00 -3.11
CA PRO A 486 25.07 18.11 -4.04
C PRO A 486 26.32 18.28 -4.88
N MET A 487 26.19 18.50 -6.18
CA MET A 487 27.30 18.77 -7.06
C MET A 487 28.05 20.03 -6.60
N LYS A 488 29.33 19.90 -6.26
CA LYS A 488 30.17 21.05 -5.95
C LYS A 488 30.40 21.86 -7.23
N GLY A 489 29.97 23.12 -7.24
CA GLY A 489 30.29 24.06 -8.33
C GLY A 489 29.20 24.27 -9.41
N LEU A 490 27.92 23.97 -9.13
CA LEU A 490 26.88 24.57 -9.95
C LEU A 490 26.94 26.09 -9.86
N PRO A 491 27.07 26.83 -10.99
CA PRO A 491 27.01 28.29 -10.97
C PRO A 491 25.68 28.72 -10.32
N PRO A 492 25.60 29.87 -9.66
CA PRO A 492 24.36 30.37 -9.11
C PRO A 492 23.32 30.37 -10.23
N ALA A 493 22.09 29.95 -9.87
CA ALA A 493 20.97 29.88 -10.80
C ALA A 493 20.94 31.15 -11.65
N LEU A 494 20.81 31.01 -12.98
CA LEU A 494 20.70 32.11 -13.92
C LEU A 494 19.67 33.13 -13.37
N PRO A 495 20.02 34.43 -13.36
CA PRO A 495 19.06 35.44 -12.92
C PRO A 495 17.78 35.29 -13.74
N LYS A 496 16.63 35.35 -13.06
CA LYS A 496 15.33 35.34 -13.74
C LYS A 496 15.35 36.39 -14.85
N PRO A 497 14.83 36.10 -16.06
CA PRO A 497 14.66 37.12 -17.08
C PRO A 497 13.89 38.27 -16.45
N SER A 498 14.47 39.47 -16.52
CA SER A 498 13.80 40.68 -16.09
C SER A 498 12.51 40.85 -16.91
N ALA A 499 11.39 41.12 -16.27
CA ALA A 499 10.07 41.33 -16.88
C ALA A 499 9.95 42.59 -17.76
N SER A 500 11.04 43.08 -18.33
CA SER A 500 11.11 44.35 -19.08
C SER A 500 11.20 44.23 -20.62
N ARG A 501 10.78 43.10 -21.20
CA ARG A 501 10.73 42.97 -22.68
C ARG A 501 9.36 42.60 -23.29
N ALA A 502 8.32 42.57 -22.47
CA ALA A 502 6.98 42.25 -22.97
C ALA A 502 6.10 43.49 -23.36
N GLU A 503 6.65 44.72 -23.25
CA GLU A 503 5.89 45.94 -23.55
C GLU A 503 6.34 46.65 -24.85
N GLU A 504 7.36 46.17 -25.55
CA GLU A 504 7.85 46.85 -26.75
C GLU A 504 7.37 46.24 -28.12
N ASP A 505 6.76 45.05 -28.07
CA ASP A 505 6.22 44.40 -29.31
C ASP A 505 4.70 44.57 -29.51
N ALA A 506 4.07 45.46 -28.73
CA ALA A 506 2.64 45.80 -28.87
C ALA A 506 2.37 47.24 -29.26
N ARG A 507 3.25 47.86 -30.09
CA ARG A 507 2.94 49.15 -30.76
C ARG A 507 3.13 49.06 -32.26
#